data_207902130556fc60e2e61643002467be
#
_entry.id   207902130556fc60e2e61643002467be
#
_cell.length_a   1.000
_cell.length_b   1.000
_cell.length_c   1.000
_cell.angle_alpha   90.00
_cell.angle_beta   90.00
_cell.angle_gamma   90.00
#
_symmetry.space_group_name_H-M   'P 1'
#
loop_
_entity.id
_entity.type
_entity.pdbx_description
1 polymer ?
#
loop_
_entity_poly.entity_id
_entity_poly.type
_entity_poly.pdbx_seq_one_letter_code
_entity_poly.pdbx_strand_id
1 'polypeptide(L)'
;EKNTPDSSLVLEKGTVSDAYYELLKGRTLNTTIAYGVNDSNSYGTSYIMALTYVSKSKDLTKATGDEVTDIPSDLPKVTRAKNGKPSINMNGYKGSSKLVPQALIKGKGKEVTNNNTVKVKYTGWLLDGTQFDSSWDKNTTLEADTYSGGNHQVIEGWQQAMVGQTGGSQVLMVIPPNLGYGDTVQGAIRANSTLIFVVDILAAY
;
A
#
# COMPACT_ATOMS: atom_id res chain seq x y z
N GLU A 1 -13.13 27.37 14.38
CA GLU A 1 -13.27 26.17 13.53
C GLU A 1 -11.94 25.44 13.56
N LYS A 2 -11.88 24.28 14.22
CA LYS A 2 -10.74 23.38 14.11
C LYS A 2 -10.92 22.59 12.82
N ASN A 3 -10.16 22.94 11.81
CA ASN A 3 -9.99 22.09 10.65
C ASN A 3 -9.29 20.80 11.13
N THR A 4 -10.05 19.74 11.35
CA THR A 4 -9.45 18.43 11.51
C THR A 4 -8.86 18.02 10.17
N PRO A 5 -7.62 17.50 10.15
CA PRO A 5 -7.01 17.05 8.90
C PRO A 5 -7.91 16.01 8.21
N ASP A 6 -7.90 16.02 6.90
CA ASP A 6 -8.61 15.06 6.06
C ASP A 6 -8.26 13.63 6.50
N SER A 7 -9.17 13.01 7.23
CA SER A 7 -9.08 11.59 7.54
C SER A 7 -9.95 10.83 6.54
N SER A 8 -9.36 9.93 5.79
CA SER A 8 -10.12 9.04 4.93
C SER A 8 -10.72 7.91 5.78
N LEU A 9 -12.03 7.75 5.68
CA LEU A 9 -12.75 6.65 6.30
C LEU A 9 -13.09 5.61 5.23
N VAL A 10 -12.59 4.38 5.40
CA VAL A 10 -12.98 3.27 4.54
C VAL A 10 -14.32 2.71 5.01
N LEU A 11 -15.34 2.85 4.16
CA LEU A 11 -16.68 2.39 4.46
C LEU A 11 -16.85 0.90 4.12
N GLU A 12 -16.38 0.03 5.00
CA GLU A 12 -16.66 -1.40 4.95
C GLU A 12 -17.47 -1.83 6.18
N LYS A 13 -18.43 -2.74 6.00
CA LYS A 13 -19.20 -3.30 7.11
C LYS A 13 -18.25 -4.06 8.05
N GLY A 14 -18.20 -3.62 9.30
CA GLY A 14 -17.31 -4.17 10.33
C GLY A 14 -16.00 -3.41 10.54
N THR A 15 -15.62 -2.48 9.65
CA THR A 15 -14.48 -1.58 9.87
C THR A 15 -14.90 -0.25 10.48
N VAL A 16 -16.14 0.13 10.27
CA VAL A 16 -16.79 1.29 10.90
C VAL A 16 -17.98 0.84 11.74
N SER A 17 -18.40 1.67 12.69
CA SER A 17 -19.62 1.36 13.44
C SER A 17 -20.83 1.22 12.50
N ASP A 18 -21.76 0.35 12.85
CA ASP A 18 -22.96 0.14 12.04
C ASP A 18 -23.72 1.45 11.79
N ALA A 19 -23.73 2.36 12.77
CA ALA A 19 -24.36 3.68 12.63
C ALA A 19 -23.73 4.52 11.50
N TYR A 20 -22.41 4.55 11.41
CA TYR A 20 -21.70 5.23 10.33
C TYR A 20 -21.91 4.55 8.99
N TYR A 21 -21.88 3.21 8.96
CA TYR A 21 -22.12 2.46 7.75
C TYR A 21 -23.50 2.75 7.16
N GLU A 22 -24.54 2.68 7.97
CA GLU A 22 -25.91 2.95 7.52
C GLU A 22 -26.13 4.42 7.14
N LEU A 23 -25.47 5.37 7.82
CA LEU A 23 -25.53 6.79 7.50
C LEU A 23 -24.98 7.11 6.10
N LEU A 24 -23.90 6.45 5.72
CA LEU A 24 -23.15 6.71 4.48
C LEU A 24 -23.55 5.81 3.32
N LYS A 25 -24.11 4.64 3.62
CA LYS A 25 -24.52 3.65 2.63
C LYS A 25 -25.48 4.23 1.58
N GLY A 26 -25.16 4.03 0.32
CA GLY A 26 -26.01 4.48 -0.79
C GLY A 26 -25.98 5.99 -1.09
N ARG A 27 -25.16 6.77 -0.37
CA ARG A 27 -25.00 8.21 -0.67
C ARG A 27 -24.18 8.42 -1.93
N THR A 28 -24.42 9.53 -2.59
CA THR A 28 -23.68 9.94 -3.78
C THR A 28 -22.42 10.70 -3.42
N LEU A 29 -21.44 10.72 -4.33
CA LEU A 29 -20.23 11.50 -4.18
C LEU A 29 -20.55 12.99 -3.91
N ASN A 30 -19.72 13.63 -3.11
CA ASN A 30 -19.85 15.03 -2.69
C ASN A 30 -21.12 15.33 -1.85
N THR A 31 -21.81 14.31 -1.32
CA THR A 31 -22.85 14.52 -0.33
C THR A 31 -22.22 14.89 1.00
N THR A 32 -22.60 16.01 1.56
CA THR A 32 -22.28 16.38 2.94
C THR A 32 -23.43 15.98 3.85
N ILE A 33 -23.12 15.21 4.88
CA ILE A 33 -24.09 14.77 5.88
C ILE A 33 -23.70 15.42 7.20
N ALA A 34 -24.62 16.20 7.75
CA ALA A 34 -24.49 16.70 9.11
C ALA A 34 -25.32 15.82 10.06
N TYR A 35 -24.75 15.42 11.18
CA TYR A 35 -25.47 14.65 12.19
C TYR A 35 -25.03 15.07 13.59
N GLY A 36 -25.96 15.05 14.51
CA GLY A 36 -25.70 15.36 15.91
C GLY A 36 -25.11 14.16 16.66
N VAL A 37 -24.07 14.39 17.42
CA VAL A 37 -23.49 13.41 18.34
C VAL A 37 -23.78 13.86 19.76
N ASN A 38 -24.51 13.03 20.52
CA ASN A 38 -24.67 13.21 21.94
C ASN A 38 -23.64 12.35 22.67
N ASP A 39 -22.66 12.99 23.24
CA ASP A 39 -21.65 12.29 24.04
C ASP A 39 -22.11 12.27 25.53
N SER A 40 -22.65 11.13 25.92
CA SER A 40 -23.10 10.91 27.31
C SER A 40 -21.93 10.87 28.31
N ASN A 41 -20.69 10.73 27.84
CA ASN A 41 -19.49 10.69 28.67
C ASN A 41 -18.80 12.04 28.83
N SER A 42 -19.19 13.06 28.07
CA SER A 42 -18.55 14.38 28.03
C SER A 42 -19.45 15.48 28.59
N TYR A 43 -19.87 15.37 29.84
CA TYR A 43 -20.61 16.44 30.55
C TYR A 43 -21.81 17.04 29.80
N GLY A 44 -22.52 16.24 29.01
CA GLY A 44 -23.68 16.68 28.25
C GLY A 44 -23.38 17.58 27.04
N THR A 45 -22.18 17.58 26.54
CA THR A 45 -21.83 18.32 25.33
C THR A 45 -22.35 17.62 24.09
N SER A 46 -23.21 18.27 23.33
CA SER A 46 -23.63 17.84 21.99
C SER A 46 -22.85 18.58 20.93
N TYR A 47 -22.40 17.88 19.90
CA TYR A 47 -21.73 18.51 18.77
C TYR A 47 -22.28 17.99 17.44
N ILE A 48 -22.13 18.77 16.38
CA ILE A 48 -22.53 18.41 15.03
C ILE A 48 -21.26 18.02 14.28
N MET A 49 -21.27 16.82 13.73
CA MET A 49 -20.24 16.39 12.78
C MET A 49 -20.76 16.51 11.35
N ALA A 50 -19.95 17.05 10.47
CA ALA A 50 -20.22 17.06 9.04
C ALA A 50 -19.22 16.13 8.35
N LEU A 51 -19.75 15.17 7.60
CA LEU A 51 -18.96 14.25 6.77
C LEU A 51 -19.25 14.57 5.31
N THR A 52 -18.22 14.84 4.55
CA THR A 52 -18.34 14.97 3.09
C THR A 52 -17.79 13.72 2.42
N TYR A 53 -18.63 13.05 1.64
CA TYR A 53 -18.26 11.85 0.92
C TYR A 53 -17.61 12.20 -0.41
N VAL A 54 -16.30 12.11 -0.50
CA VAL A 54 -15.52 12.64 -1.63
C VAL A 54 -15.06 11.61 -2.64
N SER A 55 -15.06 10.32 -2.32
CA SER A 55 -14.70 9.28 -3.29
C SER A 55 -15.41 7.96 -3.01
N LYS A 56 -15.70 7.21 -4.07
CA LYS A 56 -16.23 5.86 -4.01
C LYS A 56 -15.26 4.97 -4.77
N SER A 57 -14.34 4.34 -4.07
CA SER A 57 -13.48 3.31 -4.64
C SER A 57 -13.63 2.03 -3.83
N LYS A 58 -13.68 0.91 -4.54
CA LYS A 58 -13.51 -0.40 -3.93
C LYS A 58 -12.03 -0.72 -4.02
N ASP A 59 -11.44 -1.14 -2.92
CA ASP A 59 -10.06 -1.61 -2.92
C ASP A 59 -9.86 -2.71 -3.95
N LEU A 60 -8.79 -2.60 -4.70
CA LEU A 60 -8.39 -3.63 -5.64
C LEU A 60 -7.93 -4.87 -4.87
N THR A 61 -8.06 -6.03 -5.49
CA THR A 61 -7.55 -7.29 -4.92
C THR A 61 -6.21 -7.71 -5.52
N LYS A 62 -5.81 -7.06 -6.60
CA LYS A 62 -4.54 -7.20 -7.32
C LYS A 62 -4.29 -5.97 -8.16
N ALA A 63 -3.09 -5.83 -8.70
CA ALA A 63 -2.77 -4.78 -9.67
C ALA A 63 -3.69 -4.85 -10.90
N THR A 64 -4.07 -3.67 -11.39
CA THR A 64 -4.94 -3.48 -12.56
C THR A 64 -4.49 -2.24 -13.31
N GLY A 65 -4.05 -2.38 -14.52
CA GLY A 65 -3.55 -1.26 -15.29
C GLY A 65 -2.96 -1.75 -16.59
N ASP A 66 -2.13 -0.91 -17.18
CA ASP A 66 -1.47 -1.22 -18.44
C ASP A 66 -0.12 -1.89 -18.18
N GLU A 67 0.15 -2.99 -18.87
CA GLU A 67 1.46 -3.66 -18.81
C GLU A 67 2.57 -2.74 -19.32
N VAL A 68 3.66 -2.67 -18.58
CA VAL A 68 4.87 -1.96 -19.02
C VAL A 68 5.71 -2.89 -19.88
N THR A 69 6.08 -2.45 -21.08
CA THR A 69 6.78 -3.28 -22.09
C THR A 69 8.28 -3.03 -22.17
N ASP A 70 8.75 -1.87 -21.77
CA ASP A 70 10.15 -1.43 -21.83
C ASP A 70 10.92 -1.68 -20.52
N ILE A 71 10.75 -2.89 -19.97
CA ILE A 71 11.44 -3.30 -18.75
C ILE A 71 12.89 -3.67 -19.10
N PRO A 72 13.91 -3.17 -18.38
CA PRO A 72 15.30 -3.57 -18.57
C PRO A 72 15.48 -5.09 -18.51
N SER A 73 16.17 -5.64 -19.51
CA SER A 73 16.29 -7.10 -19.69
C SER A 73 17.16 -7.80 -18.65
N ASP A 74 17.97 -7.05 -17.92
CA ASP A 74 18.85 -7.50 -16.84
C ASP A 74 18.11 -7.64 -15.49
N LEU A 75 16.93 -7.04 -15.36
CA LEU A 75 16.11 -7.18 -14.15
C LEU A 75 15.50 -8.58 -14.01
N PRO A 76 15.18 -9.00 -12.78
CA PRO A 76 14.43 -10.23 -12.56
C PRO A 76 13.12 -10.27 -13.33
N LYS A 77 12.80 -11.41 -13.90
CA LYS A 77 11.55 -11.61 -14.65
C LYS A 77 10.43 -12.01 -13.73
N VAL A 78 9.32 -11.29 -13.82
CA VAL A 78 8.12 -11.52 -13.00
C VAL A 78 7.02 -12.10 -13.87
N THR A 79 6.40 -13.17 -13.39
CA THR A 79 5.17 -13.75 -13.94
C THR A 79 4.08 -13.71 -12.89
N ARG A 80 2.82 -13.89 -13.29
CA ARG A 80 1.66 -13.79 -12.39
C ARG A 80 0.74 -14.97 -12.55
N ALA A 81 0.26 -15.49 -11.44
CA ALA A 81 -0.84 -16.44 -11.43
C ALA A 81 -2.18 -15.72 -11.77
N LYS A 82 -3.23 -16.49 -12.03
CA LYS A 82 -4.56 -15.95 -12.35
C LYS A 82 -5.13 -15.01 -11.26
N ASN A 83 -4.82 -15.30 -10.00
CA ASN A 83 -5.23 -14.47 -8.86
C ASN A 83 -4.37 -13.19 -8.70
N GLY A 84 -3.28 -13.05 -9.46
CA GLY A 84 -2.35 -11.93 -9.40
C GLY A 84 -1.08 -12.20 -8.61
N LYS A 85 -0.99 -13.32 -7.84
CA LYS A 85 0.22 -13.64 -7.08
C LYS A 85 1.44 -13.69 -8.00
N PRO A 86 2.51 -12.89 -7.69
CA PRO A 86 3.72 -12.88 -8.50
C PRO A 86 4.60 -14.09 -8.21
N SER A 87 5.32 -14.52 -9.23
CA SER A 87 6.48 -15.40 -9.16
C SER A 87 7.66 -14.74 -9.84
N ILE A 88 8.87 -15.04 -9.39
CA ILE A 88 10.07 -14.36 -9.88
C ILE A 88 11.10 -15.36 -10.39
N ASN A 89 11.78 -14.99 -11.46
CA ASN A 89 13.01 -15.61 -11.92
C ASN A 89 14.11 -14.56 -11.87
N MET A 90 15.11 -14.78 -11.05
CA MET A 90 16.22 -13.84 -10.86
C MET A 90 17.08 -13.67 -12.11
N ASN A 91 17.06 -14.62 -13.06
CA ASN A 91 17.75 -14.53 -14.34
C ASN A 91 19.24 -14.14 -14.20
N GLY A 92 19.89 -14.60 -13.13
CA GLY A 92 21.28 -14.26 -12.83
C GLY A 92 21.49 -12.83 -12.31
N TYR A 93 20.43 -12.12 -11.95
CA TYR A 93 20.51 -10.75 -11.42
C TYR A 93 21.43 -10.66 -10.19
N LYS A 94 22.31 -9.67 -10.19
CA LYS A 94 23.35 -9.51 -9.16
C LYS A 94 23.00 -8.47 -8.07
N GLY A 95 21.83 -7.86 -8.17
CA GLY A 95 21.42 -6.77 -7.30
C GLY A 95 21.83 -5.39 -7.84
N SER A 96 21.52 -4.38 -7.05
CA SER A 96 21.87 -2.99 -7.33
C SER A 96 22.34 -2.31 -6.05
N SER A 97 23.31 -1.42 -6.17
CA SER A 97 23.71 -0.52 -5.07
C SER A 97 22.75 0.66 -4.88
N LYS A 98 21.81 0.82 -5.80
CA LYS A 98 20.76 1.86 -5.78
C LYS A 98 19.39 1.22 -5.73
N LEU A 99 18.42 1.96 -5.18
CA LEU A 99 17.01 1.59 -5.26
C LEU A 99 16.56 1.52 -6.72
N VAL A 100 15.86 0.43 -7.08
CA VAL A 100 15.25 0.26 -8.40
C VAL A 100 13.75 0.06 -8.24
N PRO A 101 12.92 1.10 -8.41
CA PRO A 101 11.47 1.00 -8.39
C PRO A 101 10.92 0.84 -9.81
N GLN A 102 10.93 -0.37 -10.35
CA GLN A 102 10.48 -0.64 -11.72
C GLN A 102 8.99 -0.97 -11.75
N ALA A 103 8.18 -0.12 -12.36
CA ALA A 103 6.78 -0.45 -12.63
C ALA A 103 6.69 -1.59 -13.65
N LEU A 104 5.90 -2.62 -13.34
CA LEU A 104 5.56 -3.74 -14.22
C LEU A 104 4.16 -3.60 -14.79
N ILE A 105 3.25 -3.03 -13.99
CA ILE A 105 1.91 -2.60 -14.37
C ILE A 105 1.77 -1.16 -13.92
N LYS A 106 1.30 -0.29 -14.79
CA LYS A 106 0.99 1.11 -14.47
C LYS A 106 -0.49 1.26 -14.20
N GLY A 107 -0.84 1.46 -12.95
CA GLY A 107 -2.22 1.68 -12.50
C GLY A 107 -2.77 3.04 -12.93
N LYS A 108 -4.09 3.20 -12.80
CA LYS A 108 -4.81 4.44 -13.17
C LYS A 108 -5.49 5.09 -11.96
N GLY A 109 -5.16 4.60 -10.75
CA GLY A 109 -5.70 5.13 -9.50
C GLY A 109 -4.99 6.40 -9.01
N LYS A 110 -5.27 6.79 -7.78
CA LYS A 110 -4.62 7.94 -7.11
C LYS A 110 -3.10 7.75 -7.08
N GLU A 111 -2.37 8.81 -7.36
CA GLU A 111 -0.92 8.84 -7.21
C GLU A 111 -0.52 8.78 -5.73
N VAL A 112 0.50 8.01 -5.44
CA VAL A 112 1.09 7.86 -4.11
C VAL A 112 2.07 9.01 -3.88
N THR A 113 1.81 9.77 -2.84
CA THR A 113 2.68 10.88 -2.39
C THR A 113 3.48 10.45 -1.15
N ASN A 114 4.37 11.29 -0.67
CA ASN A 114 5.14 11.07 0.56
C ASN A 114 4.35 11.31 1.86
N ASN A 115 3.04 11.31 1.78
CA ASN A 115 2.15 11.52 2.93
C ASN A 115 0.91 10.61 2.85
N ASN A 116 1.08 9.42 2.29
CA ASN A 116 -0.01 8.46 2.16
C ASN A 116 0.24 7.21 3.02
N THR A 117 -0.85 6.58 3.44
CA THR A 117 -0.89 5.17 3.79
C THR A 117 -1.33 4.40 2.55
N VAL A 118 -0.59 3.37 2.18
CA VAL A 118 -0.81 2.57 0.98
C VAL A 118 -1.20 1.16 1.39
N LYS A 119 -2.31 0.66 0.89
CA LYS A 119 -2.74 -0.73 1.06
C LYS A 119 -2.17 -1.57 -0.07
N VAL A 120 -1.45 -2.62 0.26
CA VAL A 120 -0.71 -3.43 -0.72
C VAL A 120 -0.87 -4.93 -0.52
N LYS A 121 -0.60 -5.68 -1.59
CA LYS A 121 -0.16 -7.07 -1.53
C LYS A 121 1.26 -7.18 -2.05
N TYR A 122 2.03 -8.10 -1.51
CA TYR A 122 3.44 -8.24 -1.87
C TYR A 122 3.95 -9.67 -1.72
N THR A 123 5.06 -9.92 -2.38
CA THR A 123 5.97 -11.03 -2.10
C THR A 123 7.40 -10.51 -2.10
N GLY A 124 8.22 -11.02 -1.18
CA GLY A 124 9.62 -10.65 -1.01
C GLY A 124 10.56 -11.84 -1.16
N TRP A 125 11.67 -11.62 -1.85
CA TRP A 125 12.73 -12.61 -2.11
C TRP A 125 14.12 -12.05 -1.82
N LEU A 126 15.03 -12.96 -1.49
CA LEU A 126 16.46 -12.72 -1.50
C LEU A 126 17.02 -12.89 -2.93
N LEU A 127 18.24 -12.43 -3.19
CA LEU A 127 18.91 -12.54 -4.49
C LEU A 127 19.08 -13.98 -5.00
N ASP A 128 19.14 -14.96 -4.09
CA ASP A 128 19.21 -16.38 -4.44
C ASP A 128 17.86 -16.97 -4.87
N GLY A 129 16.79 -16.18 -4.87
CA GLY A 129 15.43 -16.59 -5.20
C GLY A 129 14.64 -17.13 -4.03
N THR A 130 15.21 -17.19 -2.83
CA THR A 130 14.49 -17.64 -1.63
C THR A 130 13.41 -16.63 -1.25
N GLN A 131 12.15 -17.05 -1.25
CA GLN A 131 11.04 -16.25 -0.75
C GLN A 131 11.10 -16.19 0.77
N PHE A 132 11.10 -15.00 1.35
CA PHE A 132 11.11 -14.83 2.81
C PHE A 132 9.76 -14.36 3.37
N ASP A 133 8.92 -13.70 2.56
CA ASP A 133 7.59 -13.27 3.00
C ASP A 133 6.62 -13.09 1.82
N SER A 134 5.31 -13.27 2.09
CA SER A 134 4.25 -13.03 1.10
C SER A 134 2.91 -12.80 1.79
N SER A 135 2.30 -11.66 1.53
CA SER A 135 0.93 -11.38 1.95
C SER A 135 -0.10 -12.21 1.18
N TRP A 136 0.25 -12.66 -0.03
CA TRP A 136 -0.58 -13.55 -0.84
C TRP A 136 -0.76 -14.92 -0.17
N ASP A 137 0.33 -15.49 0.37
CA ASP A 137 0.29 -16.79 1.04
C ASP A 137 -0.45 -16.73 2.37
N LYS A 138 -0.39 -15.60 3.04
CA LYS A 138 -1.13 -15.32 4.27
C LYS A 138 -2.59 -14.91 4.02
N ASN A 139 -2.98 -14.73 2.75
CA ASN A 139 -4.29 -14.21 2.35
C ASN A 139 -4.66 -12.89 3.05
N THR A 140 -3.69 -11.99 3.19
CA THR A 140 -3.84 -10.69 3.84
C THR A 140 -3.41 -9.55 2.91
N THR A 141 -3.60 -8.33 3.38
CA THR A 141 -3.00 -7.10 2.84
C THR A 141 -2.11 -6.49 3.91
N LEU A 142 -1.21 -5.61 3.50
CA LEU A 142 -0.39 -4.80 4.39
C LEU A 142 -0.73 -3.32 4.14
N GLU A 143 -0.81 -2.55 5.20
CA GLU A 143 -0.76 -1.09 5.13
C GLU A 143 0.68 -0.62 5.34
N ALA A 144 1.11 0.34 4.55
CA ALA A 144 2.47 0.86 4.54
C ALA A 144 2.44 2.39 4.42
N ASP A 145 3.06 3.07 5.37
CA ASP A 145 3.18 4.52 5.32
C ASP A 145 4.37 4.93 4.44
N THR A 146 4.16 5.91 3.57
CA THR A 146 5.20 6.48 2.70
C THR A 146 6.00 7.58 3.38
N TYR A 147 5.82 7.76 4.69
CA TYR A 147 6.47 8.77 5.53
C TYR A 147 6.94 8.15 6.84
N SER A 148 7.92 8.80 7.47
CA SER A 148 8.43 8.36 8.77
C SER A 148 7.54 8.83 9.92
N GLY A 149 7.42 8.00 10.95
CA GLY A 149 6.65 8.32 12.17
C GLY A 149 5.17 7.97 12.11
N GLY A 150 4.68 7.36 11.03
CA GLY A 150 3.33 6.81 10.96
C GLY A 150 3.15 5.50 11.73
N ASN A 151 1.95 4.95 11.71
CA ASN A 151 1.60 3.73 12.46
C ASN A 151 1.97 2.44 11.69
N HIS A 152 2.18 2.53 10.37
CA HIS A 152 2.44 1.41 9.47
C HIS A 152 3.83 1.52 8.86
N GLN A 153 4.85 1.48 9.73
CA GLN A 153 6.23 1.67 9.31
C GLN A 153 6.73 0.51 8.46
N VAL A 154 7.41 0.85 7.38
CA VAL A 154 8.11 -0.08 6.48
C VAL A 154 9.54 0.41 6.28
N ILE A 155 10.40 -0.45 5.70
CA ILE A 155 11.78 -0.07 5.38
C ILE A 155 11.80 1.12 4.41
N GLU A 156 12.84 1.94 4.49
CA GLU A 156 12.97 3.18 3.73
C GLU A 156 12.86 2.96 2.21
N GLY A 157 13.42 1.87 1.72
CA GLY A 157 13.31 1.50 0.30
C GLY A 157 11.87 1.35 -0.20
N TRP A 158 10.96 0.88 0.65
CA TRP A 158 9.54 0.82 0.30
C TRP A 158 8.91 2.21 0.22
N GLN A 159 9.18 3.06 1.23
CA GLN A 159 8.66 4.42 1.25
C GLN A 159 9.03 5.16 -0.03
N GLN A 160 10.32 5.13 -0.39
CA GLN A 160 10.82 5.79 -1.58
C GLN A 160 10.31 5.16 -2.88
N ALA A 161 10.23 3.83 -2.97
CA ALA A 161 9.84 3.14 -4.19
C ALA A 161 8.35 3.29 -4.54
N MET A 162 7.49 3.52 -3.54
CA MET A 162 6.04 3.68 -3.75
C MET A 162 5.66 5.09 -4.18
N VAL A 163 6.41 6.12 -3.77
CA VAL A 163 6.11 7.51 -4.14
C VAL A 163 6.21 7.70 -5.66
N GLY A 164 5.22 8.38 -6.24
CA GLY A 164 5.08 8.57 -7.68
C GLY A 164 4.42 7.40 -8.42
N GLN A 165 4.20 6.26 -7.77
CA GLN A 165 3.39 5.17 -8.32
C GLN A 165 1.89 5.50 -8.20
N THR A 166 1.05 4.72 -8.85
CA THR A 166 -0.42 4.94 -8.81
C THR A 166 -1.15 3.71 -8.28
N GLY A 167 -2.30 3.90 -7.67
CA GLY A 167 -3.19 2.80 -7.30
C GLY A 167 -3.49 1.91 -8.51
N GLY A 168 -3.40 0.61 -8.34
CA GLY A 168 -3.47 -0.39 -9.40
C GLY A 168 -2.14 -0.77 -10.04
N SER A 169 -1.04 -0.10 -9.68
CA SER A 169 0.30 -0.45 -10.16
C SER A 169 0.81 -1.75 -9.52
N GLN A 170 1.67 -2.45 -10.27
CA GLN A 170 2.58 -3.45 -9.72
C GLN A 170 4.01 -2.98 -9.92
N VAL A 171 4.79 -3.01 -8.85
CA VAL A 171 6.16 -2.48 -8.82
C VAL A 171 7.13 -3.57 -8.39
N LEU A 172 8.15 -3.82 -9.21
CA LEU A 172 9.34 -4.56 -8.81
C LEU A 172 10.27 -3.59 -8.08
N MET A 173 10.59 -3.90 -6.85
CA MET A 173 11.49 -3.09 -6.02
C MET A 173 12.76 -3.88 -5.75
N VAL A 174 13.92 -3.35 -6.15
CA VAL A 174 15.22 -3.84 -5.72
C VAL A 174 15.76 -2.87 -4.69
N ILE A 175 15.90 -3.34 -3.47
CA ILE A 175 16.24 -2.51 -2.30
C ILE A 175 17.62 -2.90 -1.80
N PRO A 176 18.62 -1.99 -1.91
CA PRO A 176 19.94 -2.24 -1.37
C PRO A 176 19.91 -2.26 0.17
N PRO A 177 20.91 -2.89 0.83
CA PRO A 177 20.91 -3.06 2.28
C PRO A 177 20.71 -1.78 3.07
N ASN A 178 21.31 -0.67 2.65
CA ASN A 178 21.24 0.63 3.33
C ASN A 178 19.82 1.25 3.35
N LEU A 179 18.93 0.81 2.48
CA LEU A 179 17.50 1.19 2.44
C LEU A 179 16.58 0.06 2.92
N GLY A 180 17.17 -1.06 3.34
CA GLY A 180 16.50 -2.22 3.92
C GLY A 180 16.84 -2.36 5.40
N TYR A 181 17.35 -3.52 5.78
CA TYR A 181 17.71 -3.84 7.17
C TYR A 181 19.20 -3.63 7.51
N GLY A 182 20.01 -3.18 6.54
CA GLY A 182 21.44 -2.90 6.75
C GLY A 182 22.21 -4.12 7.25
N ASP A 183 22.97 -3.92 8.31
CA ASP A 183 23.77 -4.95 9.01
C ASP A 183 22.97 -5.77 10.03
N THR A 184 21.67 -5.51 10.16
CA THR A 184 20.78 -6.20 11.10
C THR A 184 20.19 -7.46 10.47
N VAL A 185 20.21 -8.56 11.23
CA VAL A 185 19.55 -9.82 10.84
C VAL A 185 18.07 -9.74 11.18
N GLN A 186 17.21 -10.10 10.22
CA GLN A 186 15.74 -10.15 10.38
C GLN A 186 15.21 -11.51 9.94
N GLY A 187 14.98 -12.43 10.88
CA GLY A 187 14.51 -13.77 10.59
C GLY A 187 15.42 -14.49 9.59
N ALA A 188 14.90 -14.81 8.40
CA ALA A 188 15.66 -15.44 7.32
C ALA A 188 16.56 -14.47 6.54
N ILE A 189 16.41 -13.16 6.74
CA ILE A 189 17.18 -12.12 6.06
C ILE A 189 18.49 -11.90 6.81
N ARG A 190 19.60 -12.19 6.16
CA ARG A 190 20.95 -11.98 6.72
C ARG A 190 21.34 -10.50 6.67
N ALA A 191 22.33 -10.11 7.46
CA ALA A 191 22.95 -8.81 7.38
C ALA A 191 23.43 -8.50 5.95
N ASN A 192 23.29 -7.24 5.55
CA ASN A 192 23.68 -6.73 4.23
C ASN A 192 23.00 -7.43 3.04
N SER A 193 21.77 -7.93 3.23
CA SER A 193 20.97 -8.53 2.15
C SER A 193 20.35 -7.47 1.26
N THR A 194 20.47 -7.63 -0.06
CA THR A 194 19.59 -6.98 -1.03
C THR A 194 18.23 -7.65 -1.00
N LEU A 195 17.17 -6.86 -0.92
CA LEU A 195 15.80 -7.34 -0.89
C LEU A 195 15.11 -7.07 -2.23
N ILE A 196 14.34 -8.04 -2.70
CA ILE A 196 13.56 -7.90 -3.92
C ILE A 196 12.10 -8.12 -3.57
N PHE A 197 11.26 -7.17 -3.93
CA PHE A 197 9.82 -7.26 -3.72
C PHE A 197 9.07 -7.05 -5.04
N VAL A 198 7.94 -7.70 -5.16
CA VAL A 198 6.90 -7.33 -6.12
C VAL A 198 5.67 -6.91 -5.31
N VAL A 199 5.26 -5.68 -5.49
CA VAL A 199 4.22 -5.02 -4.70
C VAL A 199 3.08 -4.58 -5.60
N ASP A 200 1.87 -5.03 -5.30
CA ASP A 200 0.64 -4.55 -5.91
C ASP A 200 0.05 -3.44 -5.04
N ILE A 201 -0.06 -2.23 -5.57
CA ILE A 201 -0.67 -1.08 -4.90
C ILE A 201 -2.18 -1.15 -5.10
N LEU A 202 -2.91 -1.47 -4.02
CA LEU A 202 -4.36 -1.67 -4.07
C LEU A 202 -5.14 -0.38 -3.86
N ALA A 203 -4.66 0.48 -2.95
CA ALA A 203 -5.24 1.79 -2.65
C ALA A 203 -4.18 2.71 -2.03
N ALA A 204 -4.41 4.04 -2.12
CA ALA A 204 -3.63 5.08 -1.45
C ALA A 204 -4.57 6.09 -0.78
N TYR A 205 -4.38 6.30 0.51
CA TYR A 205 -5.21 7.16 1.36
C TYR A 205 -4.49 8.44 1.78
#